data_543173f8e23ffcfe38dd8158977d83fb
#
_entry.id   543173f8e23ffcfe38dd8158977d83fb
#
_cell.length_a   1.000
_cell.length_b   1.000
_cell.length_c   1.000
_cell.angle_alpha   90.00
_cell.angle_beta   90.00
_cell.angle_gamma   90.00
#
_symmetry.space_group_name_H-M   'P 1'
#
loop_
_entity.id
_entity.type
_entity.pdbx_description
1 polymer ?
#
loop_
_entity_poly.entity_id
_entity_poly.type
_entity_poly.pdbx_seq_one_letter_code
_entity_poly.pdbx_strand_id
1 'polypeptide(L)'
;MNNRKLMDLHIFETDATAIDRTGADALIPVQESNEIIQGIIAQSAVLSRGRRLQNMTSRQYRMPVLDMLPIAYFVNGDTGQKKTTNQAWDKKVITAEEIAVIVPIPEAVLDDAEYDIWAEVRPRIQEAFGKKIDGAVLFGAEKPSSWRDDIVKTATAAGSVVTLGSDLYTSIMGEDGVIAKVEDSGYFVNGHMADISMRAKLRGLKDTTGQPIFRSDMQTGTNYTLDGAPMNFPNNGSFDKSKALMISGDFSQLVYSIRQDMTYKLFTEGVVQNTDGTIAYNLMQNDMVALRAVMRLGWEIPNPINALKADKSKRCPFAYLKAGV
;
A
#
# COMPACT_ATOMS: atom_id res chain seq x y z
N MET A 1 4.77 8.84 -47.20
CA MET A 1 4.65 9.72 -46.00
C MET A 1 3.62 9.11 -45.09
N ASN A 2 4.08 8.37 -44.10
CA ASN A 2 3.20 7.64 -43.15
C ASN A 2 2.95 8.50 -41.93
N ASN A 3 1.75 9.06 -41.82
CA ASN A 3 1.28 9.65 -40.57
C ASN A 3 0.78 8.54 -39.64
N ARG A 4 1.64 8.06 -38.76
CA ARG A 4 1.19 7.36 -37.56
C ARG A 4 0.68 8.41 -36.57
N LYS A 5 -0.65 8.52 -36.43
CA LYS A 5 -1.25 9.20 -35.28
C LYS A 5 -0.91 8.39 -34.04
N LEU A 6 -0.12 8.97 -33.16
CA LEU A 6 0.00 8.53 -31.76
C LEU A 6 -1.40 8.70 -31.15
N MET A 7 -1.97 7.61 -30.70
CA MET A 7 -3.15 7.66 -29.83
C MET A 7 -2.72 8.21 -28.47
N ASP A 8 -3.18 9.41 -28.14
CA ASP A 8 -3.09 9.94 -26.80
C ASP A 8 -3.89 9.03 -25.86
N LEU A 9 -3.20 8.39 -24.93
CA LEU A 9 -3.78 7.59 -23.87
C LEU A 9 -4.37 8.55 -22.83
N HIS A 10 -5.62 9.00 -23.05
CA HIS A 10 -6.33 9.76 -22.02
C HIS A 10 -6.56 8.87 -20.80
N ILE A 11 -5.94 9.24 -19.69
CA ILE A 11 -6.15 8.67 -18.36
C ILE A 11 -7.58 9.01 -17.93
N PHE A 12 -8.35 8.00 -17.63
CA PHE A 12 -9.76 8.01 -17.33
C PHE A 12 -10.18 9.06 -16.29
N GLU A 13 -10.85 10.11 -16.70
CA GLU A 13 -11.82 10.82 -15.88
C GLU A 13 -13.20 10.21 -16.12
N THR A 14 -13.73 9.58 -15.10
CA THR A 14 -15.11 9.30 -14.66
C THR A 14 -16.23 8.96 -15.64
N ASP A 15 -16.04 8.95 -16.95
CA ASP A 15 -17.04 8.48 -17.91
C ASP A 15 -16.67 7.11 -18.46
N ALA A 16 -17.64 6.18 -18.37
CA ALA A 16 -17.46 4.81 -18.86
C ALA A 16 -17.22 4.83 -20.38
N THR A 17 -15.97 4.67 -20.78
CA THR A 17 -15.59 4.54 -22.19
C THR A 17 -15.46 3.07 -22.54
N ALA A 18 -16.11 2.66 -23.60
CA ALA A 18 -16.05 1.30 -24.12
C ALA A 18 -14.72 1.05 -24.85
N ILE A 19 -14.13 -0.11 -24.66
CA ILE A 19 -12.92 -0.55 -25.35
C ILE A 19 -13.32 -1.38 -26.56
N ASP A 20 -12.75 -1.08 -27.73
CA ASP A 20 -13.10 -1.60 -29.06
C ASP A 20 -12.42 -2.91 -29.47
N ARG A 21 -13.21 -3.91 -29.80
CA ARG A 21 -13.23 -5.22 -30.55
C ARG A 21 -12.07 -6.23 -30.51
N THR A 22 -12.21 -7.48 -30.11
CA THR A 22 -12.33 -8.86 -30.66
C THR A 22 -12.11 -10.06 -29.73
N GLY A 23 -12.85 -11.16 -29.97
CA GLY A 23 -12.46 -12.57 -29.90
C GLY A 23 -12.36 -13.25 -28.55
N ALA A 24 -13.45 -13.60 -27.87
CA ALA A 24 -13.44 -14.29 -26.59
C ALA A 24 -14.20 -15.61 -26.61
N ASP A 25 -13.54 -16.70 -27.03
CA ASP A 25 -14.13 -18.04 -26.82
C ASP A 25 -13.32 -18.95 -25.86
N ALA A 26 -12.24 -18.49 -25.26
CA ALA A 26 -11.33 -19.35 -24.48
C ALA A 26 -10.99 -18.87 -23.06
N LEU A 27 -11.63 -17.82 -22.52
CA LEU A 27 -11.20 -17.25 -21.25
C LEU A 27 -12.30 -17.17 -20.19
N ILE A 28 -12.96 -18.30 -19.93
CA ILE A 28 -13.59 -18.52 -18.63
C ILE A 28 -12.44 -18.86 -17.67
N PRO A 29 -12.03 -17.95 -16.76
CA PRO A 29 -10.94 -18.27 -15.85
C PRO A 29 -11.42 -19.33 -14.86
N VAL A 30 -11.02 -20.57 -15.10
CA VAL A 30 -11.02 -21.59 -14.07
C VAL A 30 -9.93 -21.19 -13.07
N GLN A 31 -10.37 -20.82 -11.87
CA GLN A 31 -9.61 -20.61 -10.63
C GLN A 31 -8.07 -20.78 -10.71
N GLU A 32 -7.35 -19.71 -10.97
CA GLU A 32 -5.93 -19.58 -10.64
C GLU A 32 -5.73 -18.40 -9.67
N SER A 33 -6.23 -18.58 -8.43
CA SER A 33 -6.24 -17.48 -7.45
C SER A 33 -4.84 -17.07 -6.95
N ASN A 34 -3.88 -18.00 -6.92
CA ASN A 34 -2.54 -17.74 -6.39
C ASN A 34 -1.68 -16.89 -7.32
N GLU A 35 -1.80 -17.04 -8.61
CA GLU A 35 -1.01 -16.29 -9.59
C GLU A 35 -1.45 -14.82 -9.68
N ILE A 36 -2.75 -14.58 -9.57
CA ILE A 36 -3.33 -13.24 -9.57
C ILE A 36 -2.94 -12.47 -8.31
N ILE A 37 -2.93 -13.11 -7.13
CA ILE A 37 -2.50 -12.49 -5.87
C ILE A 37 -1.03 -12.06 -5.94
N GLN A 38 -0.16 -12.88 -6.50
CA GLN A 38 1.24 -12.52 -6.70
C GLN A 38 1.39 -11.30 -7.61
N GLY A 39 0.59 -11.20 -8.65
CA GLY A 39 0.55 -10.03 -9.52
C GLY A 39 0.17 -8.75 -8.77
N ILE A 40 -0.86 -8.77 -7.93
CA ILE A 40 -1.28 -7.62 -7.11
C ILE A 40 -0.21 -7.26 -6.07
N ILE A 41 0.37 -8.24 -5.38
CA ILE A 41 1.44 -8.01 -4.41
C ILE A 41 2.66 -7.37 -5.09
N ALA A 42 3.03 -7.80 -6.28
CA ALA A 42 4.12 -7.21 -7.03
C ALA A 42 3.82 -5.77 -7.48
N GLN A 43 2.57 -5.43 -7.72
CA GLN A 43 2.14 -4.08 -8.12
C GLN A 43 1.94 -3.14 -6.94
N SER A 44 1.51 -3.65 -5.78
CA SER A 44 1.36 -2.89 -4.54
C SER A 44 2.66 -2.86 -3.74
N ALA A 45 3.24 -1.67 -3.57
CA ALA A 45 4.44 -1.48 -2.77
C ALA A 45 4.19 -1.79 -1.29
N VAL A 46 3.00 -1.48 -0.78
CA VAL A 46 2.59 -1.74 0.62
C VAL A 46 2.45 -3.23 0.89
N LEU A 47 1.73 -3.97 0.04
CA LEU A 47 1.53 -5.40 0.23
C LEU A 47 2.82 -6.21 0.06
N SER A 48 3.74 -5.75 -0.80
CA SER A 48 5.05 -6.40 -0.99
C SER A 48 5.95 -6.33 0.25
N ARG A 49 5.74 -5.35 1.13
CA ARG A 49 6.51 -5.13 2.36
C ARG A 49 5.77 -5.56 3.62
N GLY A 50 4.45 -5.49 3.61
CA GLY A 50 3.61 -5.87 4.73
C GLY A 50 3.64 -7.38 5.01
N ARG A 51 3.39 -7.73 6.26
CA ARG A 51 3.29 -9.13 6.68
C ARG A 51 1.90 -9.68 6.40
N ARG A 52 1.83 -10.67 5.53
CA ARG A 52 0.58 -11.40 5.27
C ARG A 52 0.24 -12.33 6.43
N LEU A 53 -0.99 -12.26 6.92
CA LEU A 53 -1.55 -13.22 7.86
C LEU A 53 -2.31 -14.33 7.10
N GLN A 54 -2.82 -15.31 7.85
CA GLN A 54 -3.70 -16.34 7.28
C GLN A 54 -4.95 -15.72 6.67
N ASN A 55 -5.51 -16.36 5.66
CA ASN A 55 -6.71 -15.88 4.99
C ASN A 55 -7.90 -15.84 5.96
N MET A 56 -8.72 -14.82 5.82
CA MET A 56 -9.90 -14.63 6.67
C MET A 56 -11.05 -15.52 6.21
N THR A 57 -11.67 -16.21 7.15
CA THR A 57 -12.91 -16.98 6.91
C THR A 57 -14.17 -16.14 7.17
N SER A 58 -14.03 -15.03 7.95
CA SER A 58 -15.11 -14.12 8.29
C SER A 58 -14.75 -12.66 7.92
N ARG A 59 -15.73 -11.74 7.99
CA ARG A 59 -15.49 -10.32 7.70
C ARG A 59 -14.49 -9.67 8.67
N GLN A 60 -14.37 -10.18 9.87
CA GLN A 60 -13.49 -9.65 10.91
C GLN A 60 -12.52 -10.71 11.39
N TYR A 61 -11.26 -10.32 11.54
CA TYR A 61 -10.20 -11.13 12.13
C TYR A 61 -9.67 -10.43 13.38
N ARG A 62 -9.78 -11.08 14.53
CA ARG A 62 -9.35 -10.52 15.81
C ARG A 62 -7.95 -11.02 16.16
N MET A 63 -7.07 -10.08 16.53
CA MET A 63 -5.71 -10.36 16.98
C MET A 63 -5.55 -9.91 18.44
N PRO A 64 -5.12 -10.79 19.35
CA PRO A 64 -4.65 -10.35 20.66
C PRO A 64 -3.30 -9.64 20.49
N VAL A 65 -3.16 -8.46 21.09
CA VAL A 65 -1.94 -7.67 21.08
C VAL A 65 -1.55 -7.35 22.53
N LEU A 66 -0.29 -7.51 22.86
CA LEU A 66 0.20 -7.24 24.22
C LEU A 66 0.09 -5.73 24.51
N ASP A 67 -0.57 -5.38 25.62
CA ASP A 67 -0.83 -4.00 26.03
C ASP A 67 -0.13 -3.61 27.33
N MET A 68 0.24 -4.58 28.16
CA MET A 68 0.96 -4.36 29.41
C MET A 68 2.04 -5.42 29.60
N LEU A 69 3.25 -4.96 29.94
CA LEU A 69 4.39 -5.83 30.25
C LEU A 69 4.44 -6.12 31.75
N PRO A 70 4.83 -7.34 32.16
CA PRO A 70 5.11 -7.63 33.53
C PRO A 70 6.37 -6.88 34.00
N ILE A 71 6.38 -6.45 35.26
CA ILE A 71 7.50 -5.75 35.88
C ILE A 71 8.19 -6.69 36.86
N ALA A 72 9.50 -6.88 36.67
CA ALA A 72 10.33 -7.64 37.63
C ALA A 72 10.86 -6.72 38.73
N TYR A 73 11.01 -7.26 39.91
CA TYR A 73 11.53 -6.55 41.09
C TYR A 73 12.64 -7.34 41.73
N PHE A 74 13.66 -6.63 42.21
CA PHE A 74 14.65 -7.24 43.12
C PHE A 74 14.08 -7.38 44.53
N VAL A 75 14.31 -8.52 45.15
CA VAL A 75 13.87 -8.80 46.52
C VAL A 75 15.07 -8.66 47.43
N ASN A 76 14.95 -7.83 48.47
CA ASN A 76 16.01 -7.63 49.47
C ASN A 76 15.92 -8.71 50.58
N GLY A 77 16.97 -9.48 50.73
CA GLY A 77 17.12 -10.52 51.76
C GLY A 77 16.25 -11.76 51.53
N ASP A 78 16.44 -12.76 52.35
CA ASP A 78 15.82 -14.09 52.20
C ASP A 78 14.31 -14.09 52.51
N THR A 79 13.80 -13.09 53.25
CA THR A 79 12.42 -12.95 53.69
C THR A 79 11.68 -11.81 52.99
N GLY A 80 12.30 -11.18 51.95
CA GLY A 80 11.70 -10.05 51.25
C GLY A 80 10.41 -10.43 50.51
N GLN A 81 9.39 -9.53 50.58
CA GLN A 81 8.10 -9.74 49.91
C GLN A 81 8.22 -9.71 48.42
N LYS A 82 7.75 -10.75 47.73
CA LYS A 82 7.63 -10.81 46.25
C LYS A 82 6.37 -10.03 45.83
N LYS A 83 6.58 -9.02 45.01
CA LYS A 83 5.46 -8.20 44.45
C LYS A 83 4.81 -8.91 43.28
N THR A 84 3.48 -8.77 43.19
CA THR A 84 2.71 -9.25 42.05
C THR A 84 2.74 -8.22 40.92
N THR A 85 2.70 -8.70 39.69
CA THR A 85 2.57 -7.86 38.49
C THR A 85 1.50 -8.44 37.59
N ASN A 86 0.87 -7.58 36.78
CA ASN A 86 -0.16 -7.97 35.84
C ASN A 86 0.34 -7.86 34.41
N GLN A 87 -0.27 -8.67 33.54
CA GLN A 87 -0.09 -8.61 32.09
C GLN A 87 -1.47 -8.47 31.45
N ALA A 88 -1.59 -7.58 30.46
CA ALA A 88 -2.84 -7.35 29.77
C ALA A 88 -2.67 -7.44 28.25
N TRP A 89 -3.75 -7.83 27.57
CA TRP A 89 -3.86 -7.89 26.12
C TRP A 89 -4.98 -7.01 25.62
N ASP A 90 -4.71 -6.27 24.57
CA ASP A 90 -5.69 -5.52 23.78
C ASP A 90 -6.16 -6.34 22.56
N LYS A 91 -7.31 -5.99 22.03
CA LYS A 91 -7.88 -6.63 20.83
C LYS A 91 -7.75 -5.71 19.64
N LYS A 92 -6.99 -6.13 18.63
CA LYS A 92 -6.99 -5.48 17.33
C LYS A 92 -7.84 -6.27 16.35
N VAL A 93 -8.59 -5.56 15.51
CA VAL A 93 -9.53 -6.17 14.58
C VAL A 93 -9.21 -5.71 13.16
N ILE A 94 -8.91 -6.67 12.29
CA ILE A 94 -8.83 -6.44 10.86
C ILE A 94 -10.24 -6.62 10.29
N THR A 95 -10.74 -5.62 9.58
CA THR A 95 -12.02 -5.68 8.87
C THR A 95 -11.77 -5.79 7.38
N ALA A 96 -12.26 -6.87 6.77
CA ALA A 96 -12.18 -7.06 5.33
C ALA A 96 -13.22 -6.21 4.61
N GLU A 97 -12.75 -5.36 3.70
CA GLU A 97 -13.59 -4.55 2.81
C GLU A 97 -13.38 -4.96 1.35
N GLU A 98 -14.35 -4.64 0.54
CA GLU A 98 -14.40 -5.02 -0.85
C GLU A 98 -13.84 -3.92 -1.74
N ILE A 99 -12.97 -4.30 -2.67
CA ILE A 99 -12.49 -3.49 -3.77
C ILE A 99 -13.04 -4.13 -5.03
N ALA A 100 -13.68 -3.35 -5.89
CA ALA A 100 -14.28 -3.84 -7.11
C ALA A 100 -14.02 -2.87 -8.27
N VAL A 101 -13.98 -3.42 -9.48
CA VAL A 101 -13.97 -2.67 -10.74
C VAL A 101 -14.85 -3.38 -11.75
N ILE A 102 -15.53 -2.62 -12.60
CA ILE A 102 -16.32 -3.13 -13.72
C ILE A 102 -15.79 -2.46 -14.99
N VAL A 103 -15.42 -3.29 -15.97
CA VAL A 103 -14.95 -2.84 -17.29
C VAL A 103 -15.96 -3.33 -18.34
N PRO A 104 -16.80 -2.46 -18.89
CA PRO A 104 -17.71 -2.82 -19.98
C PRO A 104 -16.95 -2.81 -21.32
N ILE A 105 -17.21 -3.81 -22.17
CA ILE A 105 -16.59 -3.98 -23.49
C ILE A 105 -17.70 -4.39 -24.47
N PRO A 106 -17.87 -3.71 -25.63
CA PRO A 106 -18.81 -4.14 -26.65
C PRO A 106 -18.43 -5.51 -27.25
N GLU A 107 -19.42 -6.40 -27.42
CA GLU A 107 -19.20 -7.72 -28.02
C GLU A 107 -18.62 -7.58 -29.42
N ALA A 108 -19.25 -6.70 -30.18
CA ALA A 108 -18.83 -6.42 -31.51
C ALA A 108 -17.36 -5.99 -31.60
N VAL A 109 -16.71 -5.61 -30.51
CA VAL A 109 -15.30 -5.27 -30.41
C VAL A 109 -14.46 -6.47 -29.98
N LEU A 110 -15.06 -7.37 -29.23
CA LEU A 110 -14.44 -8.63 -28.95
C LEU A 110 -14.32 -9.50 -30.24
N ASP A 111 -15.12 -9.30 -31.26
CA ASP A 111 -15.14 -10.09 -32.50
C ASP A 111 -14.15 -9.64 -33.60
N ASP A 112 -13.68 -8.41 -33.66
CA ASP A 112 -12.86 -7.86 -34.78
C ASP A 112 -11.40 -7.51 -34.47
N ALA A 113 -10.83 -7.61 -33.23
CA ALA A 113 -9.43 -7.29 -33.01
C ALA A 113 -8.50 -8.50 -33.20
N GLU A 114 -7.28 -8.25 -33.59
CA GLU A 114 -6.27 -9.25 -33.88
C GLU A 114 -5.49 -9.73 -32.62
N TYR A 115 -5.80 -9.21 -31.42
CA TYR A 115 -5.06 -9.51 -30.18
C TYR A 115 -6.01 -9.69 -28.97
N ASP A 116 -5.55 -10.43 -27.97
CA ASP A 116 -6.30 -10.73 -26.76
C ASP A 116 -6.42 -9.49 -25.85
N ILE A 117 -7.59 -8.83 -25.89
CA ILE A 117 -7.91 -7.67 -25.05
C ILE A 117 -7.87 -8.03 -23.57
N TRP A 118 -8.25 -9.24 -23.19
CA TRP A 118 -8.26 -9.67 -21.80
C TRP A 118 -6.85 -9.78 -21.21
N ALA A 119 -5.88 -10.17 -22.03
CA ALA A 119 -4.47 -10.22 -21.62
C ALA A 119 -3.92 -8.83 -21.31
N GLU A 120 -4.41 -7.78 -21.99
CA GLU A 120 -4.02 -6.39 -21.72
C GLU A 120 -4.79 -5.77 -20.53
N VAL A 121 -6.07 -6.08 -20.38
CA VAL A 121 -6.95 -5.49 -19.34
C VAL A 121 -6.61 -6.03 -17.94
N ARG A 122 -6.30 -7.32 -17.80
CA ARG A 122 -6.00 -7.92 -16.48
C ARG A 122 -4.85 -7.26 -15.74
N PRO A 123 -3.67 -7.02 -16.31
CA PRO A 123 -2.57 -6.33 -15.63
C PRO A 123 -2.96 -4.91 -15.22
N ARG A 124 -3.75 -4.21 -16.02
CA ARG A 124 -4.23 -2.85 -15.70
C ARG A 124 -5.20 -2.84 -14.52
N ILE A 125 -6.07 -3.85 -14.42
CA ILE A 125 -6.93 -4.03 -13.26
C ILE A 125 -6.08 -4.28 -12.00
N GLN A 126 -5.07 -5.15 -12.08
CA GLN A 126 -4.18 -5.42 -10.95
C GLN A 126 -3.43 -4.15 -10.50
N GLU A 127 -2.93 -3.36 -11.44
CA GLU A 127 -2.29 -2.08 -11.16
C GLU A 127 -3.25 -1.10 -10.47
N ALA A 128 -4.48 -0.99 -10.94
CA ALA A 128 -5.52 -0.15 -10.35
C ALA A 128 -5.87 -0.56 -8.91
N PHE A 129 -5.97 -1.88 -8.63
CA PHE A 129 -6.15 -2.39 -7.27
C PHE A 129 -4.95 -2.07 -6.38
N GLY A 130 -3.73 -2.30 -6.86
CA GLY A 130 -2.50 -1.98 -6.14
C GLY A 130 -2.42 -0.49 -5.79
N LYS A 131 -2.68 0.38 -6.76
CA LYS A 131 -2.74 1.83 -6.56
C LYS A 131 -3.77 2.23 -5.49
N LYS A 132 -4.97 1.64 -5.54
CA LYS A 132 -6.03 1.96 -4.58
C LYS A 132 -5.68 1.52 -3.17
N ILE A 133 -5.12 0.32 -3.01
CA ILE A 133 -4.68 -0.21 -1.72
C ILE A 133 -3.57 0.66 -1.14
N ASP A 134 -2.53 0.95 -1.91
CA ASP A 134 -1.40 1.76 -1.48
C ASP A 134 -1.85 3.16 -1.06
N GLY A 135 -2.70 3.82 -1.86
CA GLY A 135 -3.23 5.14 -1.53
C GLY A 135 -4.07 5.15 -0.26
N ALA A 136 -4.89 4.11 -0.05
CA ALA A 136 -5.73 4.00 1.16
C ALA A 136 -4.90 3.72 2.41
N VAL A 137 -3.89 2.86 2.35
CA VAL A 137 -3.04 2.48 3.49
C VAL A 137 -2.07 3.58 3.87
N LEU A 138 -1.39 4.19 2.88
CA LEU A 138 -0.37 5.21 3.14
C LEU A 138 -0.99 6.56 3.49
N PHE A 139 -2.00 7.00 2.74
CA PHE A 139 -2.50 8.38 2.75
C PHE A 139 -4.00 8.51 3.05
N GLY A 140 -4.71 7.41 3.28
CA GLY A 140 -6.15 7.41 3.55
C GLY A 140 -7.01 7.84 2.35
N ALA A 141 -6.48 7.76 1.12
CA ALA A 141 -7.20 8.14 -0.08
C ALA A 141 -8.41 7.21 -0.29
N GLU A 142 -9.62 7.77 -0.17
CA GLU A 142 -10.90 7.05 -0.33
C GLU A 142 -11.00 5.74 0.47
N LYS A 143 -10.37 5.69 1.65
CA LYS A 143 -10.40 4.50 2.50
C LYS A 143 -11.82 4.24 3.04
N PRO A 144 -12.21 2.98 3.20
CA PRO A 144 -13.45 2.64 3.90
C PRO A 144 -13.44 3.17 5.35
N SER A 145 -14.61 3.59 5.85
CA SER A 145 -14.74 4.10 7.22
C SER A 145 -14.43 3.06 8.30
N SER A 146 -14.60 1.79 7.99
CA SER A 146 -14.29 0.65 8.85
C SER A 146 -12.79 0.37 9.01
N TRP A 147 -11.95 0.89 8.12
CA TRP A 147 -10.51 0.78 8.24
C TRP A 147 -9.96 1.83 9.20
N ARG A 148 -8.87 1.45 9.87
CA ARG A 148 -8.12 2.36 10.74
C ARG A 148 -7.61 3.60 9.97
N ASP A 149 -7.09 4.56 10.71
CA ASP A 149 -6.37 5.69 10.12
C ASP A 149 -5.10 5.22 9.39
N ASP A 150 -4.81 5.92 8.29
CA ASP A 150 -3.66 5.69 7.44
C ASP A 150 -2.32 5.88 8.18
N ILE A 151 -1.24 5.42 7.56
CA ILE A 151 0.11 5.47 8.13
C ILE A 151 0.52 6.93 8.41
N VAL A 152 0.33 7.84 7.45
CA VAL A 152 0.71 9.26 7.59
C VAL A 152 -0.06 9.92 8.73
N LYS A 153 -1.37 9.71 8.82
CA LYS A 153 -2.19 10.26 9.91
C LYS A 153 -1.81 9.67 11.27
N THR A 154 -1.55 8.37 11.33
CA THR A 154 -1.11 7.70 12.57
C THR A 154 0.25 8.21 13.03
N ALA A 155 1.21 8.38 12.11
CA ALA A 155 2.53 8.94 12.42
C ALA A 155 2.43 10.41 12.86
N THR A 156 1.55 11.20 12.24
CA THR A 156 1.28 12.58 12.65
C THR A 156 0.75 12.64 14.08
N ALA A 157 -0.23 11.81 14.43
CA ALA A 157 -0.80 11.76 15.77
C ALA A 157 0.23 11.36 16.82
N ALA A 158 1.18 10.48 16.49
CA ALA A 158 2.28 10.07 17.37
C ALA A 158 3.44 11.09 17.46
N GLY A 159 3.44 12.15 16.63
CA GLY A 159 4.54 13.10 16.55
C GLY A 159 5.75 12.60 15.77
N SER A 160 5.60 11.50 15.02
CA SER A 160 6.67 10.91 14.20
C SER A 160 6.74 11.54 12.81
N VAL A 161 6.86 12.86 12.77
CA VAL A 161 6.90 13.69 11.54
C VAL A 161 8.16 14.54 11.55
N VAL A 162 8.86 14.55 10.42
CA VAL A 162 10.00 15.44 10.19
C VAL A 162 9.69 16.33 8.99
N THR A 163 9.86 17.63 9.13
CA THR A 163 9.75 18.55 7.99
C THR A 163 11.13 18.65 7.34
N LEU A 164 11.18 18.58 6.01
CA LEU A 164 12.42 18.73 5.27
C LEU A 164 13.05 20.09 5.57
N GLY A 165 14.23 20.06 6.19
CA GLY A 165 15.04 21.23 6.45
C GLY A 165 15.93 21.60 5.25
N SER A 166 16.90 22.47 5.50
CA SER A 166 17.90 22.88 4.49
C SER A 166 18.80 21.72 4.06
N ASP A 167 19.06 20.77 4.96
CA ASP A 167 19.88 19.59 4.70
C ASP A 167 19.02 18.32 4.76
N LEU A 168 18.98 17.63 3.61
CA LEU A 168 18.24 16.38 3.47
C LEU A 168 18.87 15.24 4.28
N TYR A 169 20.21 15.19 4.36
CA TYR A 169 20.91 14.16 5.10
C TYR A 169 20.54 14.21 6.59
N THR A 170 20.63 15.39 7.20
CA THR A 170 20.26 15.60 8.60
C THR A 170 18.77 15.32 8.84
N SER A 171 17.90 15.68 7.90
CA SER A 171 16.45 15.41 8.02
C SER A 171 16.11 13.92 7.99
N ILE A 172 16.96 13.07 7.39
CA ILE A 172 16.74 11.62 7.32
C ILE A 172 17.52 10.88 8.41
N MET A 173 18.84 11.14 8.49
CA MET A 173 19.81 10.36 9.30
C MET A 173 20.21 11.07 10.59
N GLY A 174 19.84 12.34 10.77
CA GLY A 174 20.22 13.11 11.96
C GLY A 174 19.50 12.65 13.23
N GLU A 175 19.92 13.19 14.37
CA GLU A 175 19.40 12.86 15.71
C GLU A 175 17.88 13.06 15.83
N ASP A 176 17.31 14.08 15.15
CA ASP A 176 15.86 14.30 15.01
C ASP A 176 15.32 13.87 13.64
N GLY A 177 16.04 13.04 12.91
CA GLY A 177 15.71 12.58 11.59
C GLY A 177 14.56 11.56 11.59
N VAL A 178 14.10 11.19 10.38
CA VAL A 178 12.98 10.26 10.20
C VAL A 178 13.31 8.90 10.80
N ILE A 179 14.54 8.41 10.65
CA ILE A 179 14.98 7.11 11.19
C ILE A 179 14.97 7.18 12.72
N ALA A 180 15.57 8.20 13.32
CA ALA A 180 15.62 8.39 14.76
C ALA A 180 14.22 8.43 15.41
N LYS A 181 13.20 9.00 14.75
CA LYS A 181 11.81 9.01 15.26
C LYS A 181 11.18 7.62 15.34
N VAL A 182 11.54 6.71 14.43
CA VAL A 182 11.10 5.30 14.49
C VAL A 182 11.81 4.58 15.62
N GLU A 183 13.12 4.77 15.76
CA GLU A 183 13.95 4.16 16.80
C GLU A 183 13.53 4.65 18.20
N ASP A 184 13.22 5.93 18.36
CA ASP A 184 12.65 6.50 19.60
C ASP A 184 11.31 5.82 19.99
N SER A 185 10.56 5.34 19.01
CA SER A 185 9.37 4.54 19.25
C SER A 185 9.66 3.06 19.59
N GLY A 186 10.93 2.65 19.60
CA GLY A 186 11.38 1.29 19.92
C GLY A 186 11.22 0.30 18.77
N TYR A 187 11.24 0.76 17.54
CA TYR A 187 11.21 -0.06 16.34
C TYR A 187 12.47 0.15 15.50
N PHE A 188 12.89 -0.88 14.79
CA PHE A 188 13.98 -0.77 13.81
C PHE A 188 13.39 -0.55 12.41
N VAL A 189 14.01 0.34 11.66
CA VAL A 189 13.61 0.57 10.27
C VAL A 189 14.06 -0.61 9.41
N ASN A 190 13.10 -1.28 8.78
CA ASN A 190 13.37 -2.40 7.86
C ASN A 190 13.02 -2.07 6.41
N GLY A 191 12.56 -0.85 6.14
CA GLY A 191 12.26 -0.41 4.79
C GLY A 191 11.88 1.06 4.70
N HIS A 192 12.01 1.56 3.49
CA HIS A 192 11.64 2.92 3.14
C HIS A 192 10.75 2.90 1.91
N MET A 193 9.77 3.80 1.87
CA MET A 193 8.98 4.12 0.68
C MET A 193 9.12 5.60 0.40
N ALA A 194 9.44 5.98 -0.82
CA ALA A 194 9.64 7.37 -1.19
C ALA A 194 9.07 7.69 -2.57
N ASP A 195 8.72 8.95 -2.77
CA ASP A 195 8.39 9.43 -4.10
C ASP A 195 9.60 9.31 -5.04
N ILE A 196 9.36 9.06 -6.32
CA ILE A 196 10.41 8.87 -7.32
C ILE A 196 11.34 10.09 -7.45
N SER A 197 10.85 11.30 -7.14
CA SER A 197 11.65 12.52 -7.12
C SER A 197 12.76 12.52 -6.06
N MET A 198 12.59 11.72 -5.00
CA MET A 198 13.63 11.54 -3.96
C MET A 198 14.90 10.90 -4.50
N ARG A 199 14.81 10.08 -5.58
CA ARG A 199 15.99 9.50 -6.23
C ARG A 199 16.98 10.57 -6.71
N ALA A 200 16.46 11.65 -7.30
CA ALA A 200 17.30 12.76 -7.76
C ALA A 200 17.91 13.51 -6.58
N LYS A 201 17.14 13.77 -5.52
CA LYS A 201 17.61 14.45 -4.30
C LYS A 201 18.71 13.64 -3.60
N LEU A 202 18.52 12.32 -3.44
CA LEU A 202 19.52 11.44 -2.82
C LEU A 202 20.81 11.37 -3.63
N ARG A 203 20.73 11.24 -4.97
CA ARG A 203 21.93 11.26 -5.83
C ARG A 203 22.68 12.61 -5.79
N GLY A 204 21.98 13.69 -5.52
CA GLY A 204 22.56 15.00 -5.39
C GLY A 204 23.27 15.26 -4.05
N LEU A 205 23.13 14.36 -3.06
CA LEU A 205 23.80 14.52 -1.77
C LEU A 205 25.31 14.35 -1.91
N LYS A 206 26.03 15.38 -1.48
CA LYS A 206 27.50 15.43 -1.46
C LYS A 206 27.97 15.80 -0.08
N ASP A 207 29.12 15.31 0.31
CA ASP A 207 29.80 15.74 1.52
C ASP A 207 30.46 17.13 1.33
N THR A 208 31.08 17.65 2.36
CA THR A 208 31.81 18.93 2.35
C THR A 208 33.00 18.92 1.37
N THR A 209 33.48 17.75 0.97
CA THR A 209 34.57 17.57 -0.01
C THR A 209 34.06 17.38 -1.43
N GLY A 210 32.74 17.37 -1.64
CA GLY A 210 32.08 17.22 -2.94
C GLY A 210 31.92 15.76 -3.38
N GLN A 211 32.24 14.78 -2.54
CA GLN A 211 32.02 13.37 -2.83
C GLN A 211 30.56 12.98 -2.61
N PRO A 212 29.94 12.13 -3.48
CA PRO A 212 28.59 11.68 -3.29
C PRO A 212 28.50 10.77 -2.07
N ILE A 213 27.62 11.14 -1.12
CA ILE A 213 27.35 10.35 0.10
C ILE A 213 26.52 9.10 -0.29
N PHE A 214 25.54 9.27 -1.16
CA PHE A 214 24.71 8.20 -1.66
C PHE A 214 25.37 7.59 -2.91
N ARG A 215 26.01 6.43 -2.74
CA ARG A 215 26.69 5.75 -3.85
C ARG A 215 25.66 5.10 -4.77
N SER A 216 25.64 5.51 -6.03
CA SER A 216 25.05 4.79 -7.14
C SER A 216 26.17 4.19 -7.99
N ASP A 217 26.19 2.88 -8.14
CA ASP A 217 27.08 2.24 -9.09
C ASP A 217 26.50 2.36 -10.49
N MET A 218 27.23 3.01 -11.39
CA MET A 218 26.79 3.22 -12.77
C MET A 218 26.89 1.95 -13.62
N GLN A 219 27.63 0.92 -13.18
CA GLN A 219 27.87 -0.29 -13.96
C GLN A 219 26.97 -1.46 -13.57
N THR A 220 26.65 -1.62 -12.29
CA THR A 220 25.93 -2.80 -11.77
C THR A 220 24.45 -2.54 -11.43
N GLY A 221 23.96 -1.33 -11.69
CA GLY A 221 22.62 -0.92 -11.27
C GLY A 221 22.58 -0.50 -9.80
N THR A 222 21.60 0.31 -9.45
CA THR A 222 21.53 0.92 -8.12
C THR A 222 20.56 0.14 -7.25
N ASN A 223 21.09 -0.64 -6.31
CA ASN A 223 20.31 -1.09 -5.18
C ASN A 223 20.14 0.11 -4.22
N TYR A 224 18.95 0.70 -4.24
CA TYR A 224 18.64 1.78 -3.32
C TYR A 224 18.43 1.21 -1.92
N THR A 225 19.48 1.25 -1.10
CA THR A 225 19.44 0.95 0.33
C THR A 225 19.81 2.20 1.10
N LEU A 226 19.11 2.45 2.18
CA LEU A 226 19.40 3.55 3.10
C LEU A 226 19.49 2.95 4.49
N ASP A 227 20.61 3.18 5.20
CA ASP A 227 20.90 2.56 6.49
C ASP A 227 20.69 1.04 6.52
N GLY A 228 21.15 0.36 5.45
CA GLY A 228 20.99 -1.10 5.29
C GLY A 228 19.57 -1.57 4.92
N ALA A 229 18.55 -0.72 5.04
CA ALA A 229 17.18 -1.05 4.70
C ALA A 229 16.86 -0.70 3.23
N PRO A 230 16.14 -1.58 2.52
CA PRO A 230 15.83 -1.36 1.12
C PRO A 230 14.78 -0.26 0.92
N MET A 231 14.97 0.52 -0.12
CA MET A 231 14.13 1.65 -0.49
C MET A 231 13.28 1.34 -1.72
N ASN A 232 11.98 1.48 -1.59
CA ASN A 232 11.01 1.29 -2.66
C ASN A 232 10.50 2.63 -3.17
N PHE A 233 10.34 2.71 -4.50
CA PHE A 233 9.75 3.86 -5.17
C PHE A 233 8.50 3.42 -5.91
N PRO A 234 7.31 3.55 -5.30
CA PRO A 234 6.06 3.23 -5.98
C PRO A 234 5.91 4.07 -7.25
N ASN A 235 5.74 3.40 -8.39
CA ASN A 235 5.55 4.05 -9.69
C ASN A 235 4.14 3.90 -10.24
N ASN A 236 3.24 3.32 -9.43
CA ASN A 236 1.82 3.14 -9.76
C ASN A 236 0.97 4.41 -9.55
N GLY A 237 1.61 5.54 -9.22
CA GLY A 237 0.92 6.81 -8.96
C GLY A 237 0.09 6.84 -7.67
N SER A 238 0.36 5.93 -6.73
CA SER A 238 -0.29 5.92 -5.41
C SER A 238 0.36 6.84 -4.39
N PHE A 239 1.63 7.21 -4.60
CA PHE A 239 2.40 7.98 -3.65
C PHE A 239 2.14 9.49 -3.79
N ASP A 240 1.58 10.09 -2.75
CA ASP A 240 1.25 11.52 -2.71
C ASP A 240 2.41 12.33 -2.11
N LYS A 241 3.23 12.91 -2.98
CA LYS A 241 4.37 13.75 -2.59
C LYS A 241 3.99 15.04 -1.85
N SER A 242 2.73 15.48 -1.94
CA SER A 242 2.26 16.66 -1.20
C SER A 242 2.10 16.38 0.30
N LYS A 243 1.82 15.13 0.66
CA LYS A 243 1.65 14.68 2.03
C LYS A 243 2.95 14.17 2.64
N ALA A 244 3.71 13.37 1.89
CA ALA A 244 4.99 12.84 2.34
C ALA A 244 5.97 12.71 1.18
N LEU A 245 7.26 12.97 1.42
CA LEU A 245 8.35 12.72 0.48
C LEU A 245 8.92 11.31 0.66
N MET A 246 8.98 10.84 1.89
CA MET A 246 9.50 9.53 2.28
C MET A 246 8.78 9.05 3.53
N ILE A 247 8.49 7.76 3.59
CA ILE A 247 7.96 7.06 4.76
C ILE A 247 8.96 5.97 5.11
N SER A 248 9.43 5.95 6.35
CA SER A 248 10.37 4.96 6.88
C SER A 248 9.74 4.26 8.06
N GLY A 249 10.05 2.98 8.26
CA GLY A 249 9.53 2.28 9.41
C GLY A 249 9.72 0.78 9.38
N ASP A 250 9.11 0.13 10.35
CA ASP A 250 9.04 -1.32 10.45
C ASP A 250 7.78 -1.85 9.74
N PHE A 251 7.92 -2.22 8.48
CA PHE A 251 6.83 -2.78 7.68
C PHE A 251 6.39 -4.18 8.13
N SER A 252 7.14 -4.86 9.00
CA SER A 252 6.67 -6.11 9.61
C SER A 252 5.48 -5.89 10.56
N GLN A 253 5.33 -4.66 11.07
CA GLN A 253 4.17 -4.24 11.87
C GLN A 253 2.94 -3.91 11.02
N LEU A 254 3.08 -3.77 9.70
CA LEU A 254 1.95 -3.66 8.80
C LEU A 254 1.45 -5.07 8.48
N VAL A 255 0.35 -5.46 9.09
CA VAL A 255 -0.24 -6.78 8.86
C VAL A 255 -1.49 -6.66 7.98
N TYR A 256 -1.64 -7.57 7.04
CA TYR A 256 -2.82 -7.65 6.19
C TYR A 256 -3.32 -9.09 6.06
N SER A 257 -4.60 -9.23 5.80
CA SER A 257 -5.20 -10.52 5.54
C SER A 257 -6.20 -10.42 4.39
N ILE A 258 -6.25 -11.45 3.57
CA ILE A 258 -7.12 -11.55 2.42
C ILE A 258 -8.28 -12.46 2.79
N ARG A 259 -9.52 -11.98 2.60
CA ARG A 259 -10.72 -12.78 2.78
C ARG A 259 -11.13 -13.48 1.50
N GLN A 260 -11.05 -12.78 0.39
CA GLN A 260 -11.38 -13.26 -0.93
C GLN A 260 -10.34 -12.76 -1.90
N ASP A 261 -9.72 -13.69 -2.58
CA ASP A 261 -8.78 -13.40 -3.65
C ASP A 261 -9.50 -12.73 -4.81
N MET A 262 -8.75 -12.13 -5.72
CA MET A 262 -9.32 -11.49 -6.88
C MET A 262 -10.08 -12.52 -7.72
N THR A 263 -11.37 -12.25 -7.90
CA THR A 263 -12.27 -13.06 -8.73
C THR A 263 -12.77 -12.23 -9.89
N TYR A 264 -12.77 -12.85 -11.07
CA TYR A 264 -13.31 -12.26 -12.28
C TYR A 264 -14.63 -12.92 -12.63
N LYS A 265 -15.62 -12.12 -13.04
CA LYS A 265 -16.87 -12.63 -13.60
C LYS A 265 -17.24 -11.80 -14.83
N LEU A 266 -17.64 -12.50 -15.88
CA LEU A 266 -18.22 -11.91 -17.08
C LEU A 266 -19.74 -11.83 -16.90
N PHE A 267 -20.30 -10.72 -17.32
CA PHE A 267 -21.73 -10.47 -17.36
C PHE A 267 -22.11 -10.01 -18.76
N THR A 268 -23.05 -10.68 -19.36
CA THR A 268 -23.65 -10.35 -20.67
C THR A 268 -24.97 -9.59 -20.50
N GLU A 269 -25.53 -9.64 -19.28
CA GLU A 269 -26.81 -9.03 -18.95
C GLU A 269 -26.65 -8.10 -17.74
N GLY A 270 -27.38 -6.99 -17.74
CA GLY A 270 -27.40 -6.05 -16.63
C GLY A 270 -27.23 -4.60 -17.08
N VAL A 271 -27.21 -3.71 -16.09
CA VAL A 271 -27.06 -2.27 -16.29
C VAL A 271 -25.82 -1.79 -15.56
N VAL A 272 -24.97 -1.07 -16.28
CA VAL A 272 -23.83 -0.33 -15.70
C VAL A 272 -24.27 1.09 -15.46
N GLN A 273 -24.11 1.57 -14.23
CA GLN A 273 -24.49 2.93 -13.82
C GLN A 273 -23.26 3.79 -13.58
N ASN A 274 -23.37 5.08 -13.87
CA ASN A 274 -22.42 6.11 -13.45
C ASN A 274 -22.50 6.36 -11.94
N THR A 275 -21.53 7.11 -11.40
CA THR A 275 -21.48 7.48 -9.97
C THR A 275 -22.67 8.32 -9.51
N ASP A 276 -23.35 9.03 -10.40
CA ASP A 276 -24.56 9.81 -10.16
C ASP A 276 -25.85 8.98 -10.18
N GLY A 277 -25.76 7.66 -10.44
CA GLY A 277 -26.90 6.75 -10.55
C GLY A 277 -27.58 6.73 -11.91
N THR A 278 -27.12 7.51 -12.88
CA THR A 278 -27.62 7.44 -14.26
C THR A 278 -27.13 6.16 -14.95
N ILE A 279 -27.94 5.64 -15.88
CA ILE A 279 -27.58 4.46 -16.65
C ILE A 279 -26.51 4.86 -17.68
N ALA A 280 -25.29 4.30 -17.54
CA ALA A 280 -24.23 4.45 -18.53
C ALA A 280 -24.46 3.50 -19.72
N TYR A 281 -24.67 2.22 -19.42
CA TYR A 281 -24.89 1.17 -20.42
C TYR A 281 -25.89 0.14 -19.92
N ASN A 282 -26.78 -0.30 -20.81
CA ASN A 282 -27.54 -1.53 -20.65
C ASN A 282 -26.85 -2.60 -21.50
N LEU A 283 -26.23 -3.59 -20.85
CA LEU A 283 -25.37 -4.57 -21.53
C LEU A 283 -26.12 -5.28 -22.66
N MET A 284 -27.35 -5.68 -22.40
CA MET A 284 -28.19 -6.40 -23.37
C MET A 284 -28.64 -5.53 -24.55
N GLN A 285 -28.94 -4.23 -24.31
CA GLN A 285 -29.42 -3.33 -25.37
C GLN A 285 -28.27 -2.73 -26.20
N ASN A 286 -27.05 -2.72 -25.64
CA ASN A 286 -25.88 -2.13 -26.27
C ASN A 286 -24.91 -3.19 -26.79
N ASP A 287 -25.29 -4.49 -26.77
CA ASP A 287 -24.45 -5.63 -27.17
C ASP A 287 -23.07 -5.56 -26.51
N MET A 288 -23.04 -5.51 -25.14
CA MET A 288 -21.82 -5.35 -24.35
C MET A 288 -21.63 -6.46 -23.35
N VAL A 289 -20.37 -6.81 -23.08
CA VAL A 289 -19.95 -7.67 -21.99
C VAL A 289 -19.25 -6.84 -20.93
N ALA A 290 -19.57 -7.06 -19.67
CA ALA A 290 -18.88 -6.43 -18.56
C ALA A 290 -18.00 -7.43 -17.79
N LEU A 291 -16.70 -7.14 -17.65
CA LEU A 291 -15.81 -7.85 -16.75
C LEU A 291 -15.83 -7.19 -15.38
N ARG A 292 -16.26 -7.91 -14.37
CA ARG A 292 -16.18 -7.47 -12.97
C ARG A 292 -15.06 -8.20 -12.25
N ALA A 293 -14.13 -7.43 -11.70
CA ALA A 293 -13.11 -7.94 -10.77
C ALA A 293 -13.45 -7.49 -9.35
N VAL A 294 -13.34 -8.41 -8.39
CA VAL A 294 -13.63 -8.16 -6.97
C VAL A 294 -12.55 -8.83 -6.12
N MET A 295 -12.07 -8.10 -5.10
CA MET A 295 -11.16 -8.59 -4.07
C MET A 295 -11.61 -8.09 -2.71
N ARG A 296 -11.40 -8.90 -1.65
CA ARG A 296 -11.69 -8.50 -0.26
C ARG A 296 -10.46 -8.67 0.59
N LEU A 297 -10.00 -7.59 1.20
CA LEU A 297 -8.85 -7.59 2.10
C LEU A 297 -9.06 -6.63 3.26
N GLY A 298 -8.26 -6.80 4.31
CA GLY A 298 -8.16 -5.87 5.42
C GLY A 298 -6.74 -5.77 5.93
N TRP A 299 -6.41 -4.68 6.62
CA TRP A 299 -5.10 -4.44 7.17
C TRP A 299 -5.17 -3.79 8.55
N GLU A 300 -4.08 -3.87 9.33
CA GLU A 300 -3.96 -3.26 10.66
C GLU A 300 -2.48 -3.07 10.99
N ILE A 301 -2.20 -2.18 11.95
CA ILE A 301 -0.91 -2.04 12.63
C ILE A 301 -1.12 -2.42 14.09
N PRO A 302 -0.68 -3.61 14.54
CA PRO A 302 -0.88 -4.07 15.91
C PRO A 302 -0.31 -3.13 16.96
N ASN A 303 0.87 -2.55 16.70
CA ASN A 303 1.58 -1.64 17.59
C ASN A 303 1.63 -2.17 19.04
N PRO A 304 2.23 -3.36 19.29
CA PRO A 304 2.32 -3.95 20.61
C PRO A 304 3.14 -3.06 21.55
N ILE A 305 2.91 -3.20 22.86
CA ILE A 305 3.71 -2.50 23.85
C ILE A 305 5.17 -2.91 23.77
N ASN A 306 6.06 -1.93 23.92
CA ASN A 306 7.48 -2.18 24.11
C ASN A 306 7.99 -1.49 25.40
N ALA A 307 9.17 -1.88 25.86
CA ALA A 307 9.76 -1.35 27.09
C ALA A 307 10.33 0.08 26.92
N LEU A 308 10.62 0.50 25.68
CA LEU A 308 11.23 1.82 25.41
C LEU A 308 10.19 2.94 25.46
N LYS A 309 9.02 2.70 24.88
CA LYS A 309 7.93 3.70 24.81
C LYS A 309 6.60 3.06 25.16
N ALA A 310 6.23 3.15 26.44
CA ALA A 310 5.03 2.52 26.96
C ALA A 310 3.74 3.23 26.46
N ASP A 311 3.81 4.55 26.21
CA ASP A 311 2.66 5.34 25.76
C ASP A 311 2.26 4.98 24.32
N LYS A 312 1.14 4.29 24.17
CA LYS A 312 0.58 3.83 22.91
C LYS A 312 0.25 4.98 21.95
N SER A 313 -0.10 6.16 22.47
CA SER A 313 -0.46 7.33 21.66
C SER A 313 0.74 7.98 20.98
N LYS A 314 1.92 7.83 21.57
CA LYS A 314 3.19 8.39 21.08
C LYS A 314 4.07 7.35 20.39
N ARG A 315 3.68 6.08 20.39
CA ARG A 315 4.43 5.00 19.79
C ARG A 315 3.89 4.70 18.39
N CYS A 316 4.73 4.85 17.38
CA CYS A 316 4.39 4.55 15.98
C CYS A 316 5.55 3.82 15.32
N PRO A 317 5.31 2.68 14.63
CA PRO A 317 6.36 1.98 13.89
C PRO A 317 6.75 2.66 12.58
N PHE A 318 6.13 3.79 12.24
CA PHE A 318 6.40 4.56 11.04
C PHE A 318 6.65 6.02 11.37
N ALA A 319 7.55 6.63 10.62
CA ALA A 319 7.76 8.07 10.57
C ALA A 319 7.85 8.52 9.11
N TYR A 320 7.58 9.78 8.84
CA TYR A 320 7.64 10.30 7.49
C TYR A 320 8.28 11.67 7.38
N LEU A 321 8.87 11.91 6.22
CA LEU A 321 9.45 13.20 5.83
C LEU A 321 8.40 13.99 5.06
N LYS A 322 8.01 15.14 5.57
CA LYS A 322 7.13 16.10 4.91
C LYS A 322 7.94 17.09 4.08
N ALA A 323 7.40 17.57 2.96
CA ALA A 323 8.00 18.67 2.23
C ALA A 323 8.12 19.90 3.14
N GLY A 324 9.25 20.61 3.07
CA GLY A 324 9.37 21.93 3.64
C GLY A 324 8.44 22.91 2.92
N VAL A 325 7.95 23.90 3.64
CA VAL A 325 7.14 25.01 3.08
C VAL A 325 8.04 25.96 2.34
#